data_a7425fb02c31effa0ad181defa9d2a90
#
_entry.id   a7425fb02c31effa0ad181defa9d2a90
#
_cell.length_a   1.000
_cell.length_b   1.000
_cell.length_c   1.000
_cell.angle_alpha   90.00
_cell.angle_beta   90.00
_cell.angle_gamma   90.00
#
_symmetry.space_group_name_H-M   'P 1'
#
loop_
_entity.id
_entity.type
_entity.pdbx_description
1 polymer ?
#
loop_
_entity_poly.entity_id
_entity_poly.type
_entity_poly.pdbx_seq_one_letter_code
_entity_poly.pdbx_strand_id
1 'polypeptide(L)'
;MSGKEILGKARTVLIIDWPSKDVPEALTLAGFQVFVKGGPGPMDYERYELDHGKPVSSHLGRPPDRADLVYSYRPVGELVEVISLAKTLHAHTIWIQSGVSISGEDDPKGCWLAEDQLGPARSMVLTSGLDFLSEPYIADVARELQRAA
;
A
#
# COMPACT_ATOMS: atom_id res chain seq x y z
N MET A 1 -8.80 4.26 -14.01
CA MET A 1 -9.72 3.93 -12.92
C MET A 1 -9.38 4.77 -11.68
N SER A 2 -10.37 5.13 -10.90
CA SER A 2 -10.17 5.87 -9.67
C SER A 2 -9.61 4.98 -8.56
N GLY A 3 -9.07 5.59 -7.50
CA GLY A 3 -8.60 4.85 -6.33
C GLY A 3 -9.71 4.03 -5.69
N LYS A 4 -10.92 4.58 -5.62
CA LYS A 4 -12.06 3.87 -5.05
C LYS A 4 -12.46 2.65 -5.88
N GLU A 5 -12.43 2.76 -7.19
CA GLU A 5 -12.73 1.63 -8.08
C GLU A 5 -11.69 0.52 -7.97
N ILE A 6 -10.42 0.90 -7.98
CA ILE A 6 -9.32 -0.08 -7.89
C ILE A 6 -9.32 -0.77 -6.54
N LEU A 7 -9.41 0.00 -5.46
CA LEU A 7 -9.43 -0.57 -4.12
C LEU A 7 -10.68 -1.42 -3.89
N GLY A 8 -11.82 -0.98 -4.41
CA GLY A 8 -13.07 -1.73 -4.29
C GLY A 8 -13.05 -3.12 -4.91
N LYS A 9 -12.14 -3.36 -5.86
CA LYS A 9 -11.96 -4.67 -6.50
C LYS A 9 -10.88 -5.53 -5.86
N ALA A 10 -10.09 -4.95 -4.96
CA ALA A 10 -9.03 -5.66 -4.28
C ALA A 10 -9.57 -6.42 -3.08
N ARG A 11 -8.90 -7.49 -2.70
CA ARG A 11 -9.18 -8.24 -1.46
C ARG A 11 -8.01 -8.19 -0.51
N THR A 12 -6.80 -8.29 -1.06
CA THR A 12 -5.57 -8.41 -0.28
C THR A 12 -4.64 -7.26 -0.62
N VAL A 13 -4.20 -6.56 0.42
CA VAL A 13 -3.30 -5.41 0.30
C VAL A 13 -2.02 -5.72 1.07
N LEU A 14 -0.87 -5.53 0.41
CA LEU A 14 0.42 -5.56 1.08
C LEU A 14 0.89 -4.12 1.27
N ILE A 15 1.19 -3.75 2.50
CA ILE A 15 1.72 -2.45 2.86
C ILE A 15 3.20 -2.61 3.15
N ILE A 16 4.04 -1.78 2.52
CA ILE A 16 5.49 -1.82 2.73
C ILE A 16 5.90 -0.60 3.56
N ASP A 17 6.36 -0.88 4.78
CA ASP A 17 7.07 0.07 5.65
C ASP A 17 6.30 1.35 6.03
N TRP A 18 4.99 1.27 6.14
CA TRP A 18 4.18 2.41 6.58
C TRP A 18 4.46 2.71 8.07
N PRO A 19 4.74 3.98 8.44
CA PRO A 19 5.25 4.30 9.77
C PRO A 19 4.23 4.33 10.89
N SER A 20 2.93 4.26 10.57
CA SER A 20 1.88 4.36 11.58
C SER A 20 0.84 3.27 11.35
N LYS A 21 -0.13 3.17 12.28
CA LYS A 21 -1.14 2.11 12.22
C LYS A 21 -2.40 2.50 11.47
N ASP A 22 -2.54 3.77 11.08
CA ASP A 22 -3.79 4.29 10.49
C ASP A 22 -4.17 3.59 9.19
N VAL A 23 -3.22 3.38 8.30
CA VAL A 23 -3.49 2.73 7.00
C VAL A 23 -3.85 1.25 7.18
N PRO A 24 -3.02 0.43 7.85
CA PRO A 24 -3.39 -0.98 8.02
C PRO A 24 -4.68 -1.15 8.82
N GLU A 25 -4.93 -0.31 9.82
CA GLU A 25 -6.17 -0.41 10.59
C GLU A 25 -7.40 -0.02 9.77
N ALA A 26 -7.32 1.06 8.99
CA ALA A 26 -8.43 1.49 8.15
C ALA A 26 -8.79 0.42 7.11
N LEU A 27 -7.81 -0.18 6.49
CA LEU A 27 -8.02 -1.24 5.52
C LEU A 27 -8.60 -2.51 6.16
N THR A 28 -8.11 -2.88 7.34
CA THR A 28 -8.61 -4.04 8.06
C THR A 28 -10.07 -3.83 8.48
N LEU A 29 -10.41 -2.64 8.97
CA LEU A 29 -11.78 -2.30 9.34
C LEU A 29 -12.72 -2.29 8.13
N ALA A 30 -12.19 -1.97 6.95
CA ALA A 30 -12.99 -1.97 5.72
C ALA A 30 -13.16 -3.38 5.13
N GLY A 31 -12.57 -4.40 5.72
CA GLY A 31 -12.76 -5.79 5.32
C GLY A 31 -11.68 -6.38 4.44
N PHE A 32 -10.58 -5.66 4.21
CA PHE A 32 -9.48 -6.18 3.41
C PHE A 32 -8.61 -7.14 4.21
N GLN A 33 -8.00 -8.09 3.51
CA GLN A 33 -6.90 -8.88 4.06
C GLN A 33 -5.64 -8.01 3.98
N VAL A 34 -5.01 -7.74 5.11
CA VAL A 34 -3.91 -6.78 5.20
C VAL A 34 -2.65 -7.45 5.71
N PHE A 35 -1.58 -7.29 4.95
CA PHE A 35 -0.25 -7.72 5.33
C PHE A 35 0.68 -6.52 5.35
N VAL A 36 1.65 -6.50 6.26
CA VAL A 36 2.62 -5.43 6.36
C VAL A 36 4.02 -6.01 6.33
N LYS A 37 4.83 -5.48 5.41
CA LYS A 37 6.27 -5.76 5.38
C LYS A 37 6.95 -4.63 6.14
N GLY A 38 7.42 -4.91 7.36
CA GLY A 38 7.96 -3.90 8.27
C GLY A 38 9.47 -3.75 8.28
N GLY A 39 10.19 -4.53 7.47
CA GLY A 39 11.64 -4.48 7.42
C GLY A 39 12.17 -5.14 6.14
N PRO A 40 13.50 -5.13 5.94
CA PRO A 40 14.11 -5.63 4.69
C PRO A 40 14.22 -7.15 4.63
N GLY A 41 14.02 -7.85 5.73
CA GLY A 41 14.22 -9.29 5.80
C GLY A 41 13.09 -10.09 5.16
N PRO A 42 13.37 -11.33 4.73
CA PRO A 42 12.36 -12.18 4.10
C PRO A 42 11.28 -12.67 5.07
N MET A 43 11.50 -12.48 6.38
CA MET A 43 10.57 -12.90 7.41
C MET A 43 9.89 -11.72 8.12
N ASP A 44 10.12 -10.50 7.66
CA ASP A 44 9.62 -9.28 8.31
C ASP A 44 8.19 -8.94 7.88
N TYR A 45 7.30 -9.92 7.92
CA TYR A 45 5.90 -9.76 7.55
C TYR A 45 4.99 -9.93 8.76
N GLU A 46 3.97 -9.09 8.82
CA GLU A 46 2.89 -9.16 9.80
C GLU A 46 1.56 -9.28 9.07
N ARG A 47 0.58 -9.83 9.76
CA ARG A 47 -0.78 -9.95 9.28
C ARG A 47 -1.70 -9.18 10.23
N TYR A 48 -2.61 -8.39 9.67
CA TYR A 48 -3.66 -7.73 10.44
C TYR A 48 -4.95 -8.51 10.35
N GLU A 49 -5.65 -8.63 11.48
CA GLU A 49 -6.95 -9.29 11.56
C GLU A 49 -7.84 -8.55 12.55
N LEU A 50 -9.16 -8.73 12.42
CA LEU A 50 -10.09 -8.21 13.41
C LEU A 50 -10.21 -9.19 14.58
N ASP A 51 -10.03 -8.68 15.79
CA ASP A 51 -10.24 -9.41 17.02
C ASP A 51 -11.27 -8.63 17.84
N HIS A 52 -12.46 -9.18 18.00
CA HIS A 52 -13.60 -8.50 18.64
C HIS A 52 -13.86 -7.11 18.02
N GLY A 53 -13.76 -7.01 16.69
CA GLY A 53 -14.00 -5.79 15.95
C GLY A 53 -12.84 -4.80 15.94
N LYS A 54 -11.69 -5.15 16.52
CA LYS A 54 -10.51 -4.28 16.57
C LYS A 54 -9.38 -4.85 15.72
N PRO A 55 -8.69 -4.00 14.92
CA PRO A 55 -7.54 -4.47 14.17
C PRO A 55 -6.37 -4.82 15.10
N VAL A 56 -5.83 -6.01 14.94
CA VAL A 56 -4.64 -6.47 15.67
C VAL A 56 -3.65 -7.08 14.70
N SER A 57 -2.37 -6.92 14.95
CA SER A 57 -1.32 -7.50 14.13
C SER A 57 -0.70 -8.71 14.80
N SER A 58 -0.26 -9.66 13.99
CA SER A 58 0.50 -10.81 14.45
C SER A 58 1.63 -11.10 13.47
N HIS A 59 2.70 -11.72 13.98
CA HIS A 59 3.84 -12.07 13.15
C HIS A 59 3.48 -13.21 12.21
N LEU A 60 3.69 -13.00 10.90
CA LEU A 60 3.44 -14.02 9.89
C LEU A 60 4.72 -14.82 9.57
N GLY A 61 5.87 -14.13 9.51
CA GLY A 61 7.16 -14.78 9.28
C GLY A 61 7.44 -15.20 7.85
N ARG A 62 6.57 -14.81 6.91
CA ARG A 62 6.74 -15.10 5.48
C ARG A 62 5.89 -14.13 4.68
N PRO A 63 6.18 -13.94 3.37
CA PRO A 63 5.29 -13.13 2.53
C PRO A 63 3.92 -13.80 2.37
N PRO A 64 2.87 -13.02 2.10
CA PRO A 64 1.60 -13.61 1.70
C PRO A 64 1.73 -14.33 0.37
N ASP A 65 0.83 -15.25 0.08
CA ASP A 65 0.84 -16.00 -1.18
C ASP A 65 0.52 -15.10 -2.37
N ARG A 66 -0.33 -14.10 -2.16
CA ARG A 66 -0.65 -13.10 -3.17
C ARG A 66 -1.11 -11.81 -2.51
N ALA A 67 -1.04 -10.73 -3.27
CA ALA A 67 -1.63 -9.45 -2.90
C ALA A 67 -2.16 -8.80 -4.17
N ASP A 68 -3.37 -8.27 -4.12
CA ASP A 68 -3.98 -7.61 -5.27
C ASP A 68 -3.39 -6.22 -5.49
N LEU A 69 -2.99 -5.56 -4.40
CA LEU A 69 -2.50 -4.19 -4.40
C LEU A 69 -1.32 -4.08 -3.45
N VAL A 70 -0.27 -3.39 -3.88
CA VAL A 70 0.90 -3.08 -3.04
C VAL A 70 0.91 -1.58 -2.76
N TYR A 71 0.84 -1.23 -1.49
CA TYR A 71 0.93 0.15 -1.01
C TYR A 71 2.33 0.35 -0.44
N SER A 72 3.15 1.14 -1.13
CA SER A 72 4.57 1.27 -0.81
C SER A 72 4.88 2.61 -0.16
N TYR A 73 5.59 2.55 0.96
CA TYR A 73 6.18 3.72 1.62
C TYR A 73 7.70 3.60 1.56
N ARG A 74 8.22 3.45 0.34
CA ARG A 74 9.66 3.35 0.10
C ARG A 74 10.09 4.42 -0.90
N PRO A 75 11.36 4.88 -0.83
CA PRO A 75 11.86 5.86 -1.80
C PRO A 75 11.75 5.36 -3.24
N VAL A 76 11.58 6.29 -4.18
CA VAL A 76 11.45 5.95 -5.60
C VAL A 76 12.65 5.16 -6.14
N GLY A 77 13.82 5.32 -5.54
CA GLY A 77 15.01 4.55 -5.91
C GLY A 77 14.87 3.04 -5.68
N GLU A 78 13.89 2.62 -4.88
CA GLU A 78 13.62 1.20 -4.61
C GLU A 78 12.43 0.66 -5.44
N LEU A 79 11.92 1.46 -6.38
CA LEU A 79 10.71 1.10 -7.12
C LEU A 79 10.89 -0.19 -7.95
N VAL A 80 12.08 -0.47 -8.44
CA VAL A 80 12.36 -1.70 -9.18
C VAL A 80 12.07 -2.93 -8.30
N GLU A 81 12.51 -2.91 -7.05
CA GLU A 81 12.28 -3.98 -6.09
C GLU A 81 10.80 -4.10 -5.72
N VAL A 82 10.12 -2.97 -5.58
CA VAL A 82 8.68 -2.95 -5.28
C VAL A 82 7.90 -3.57 -6.43
N ILE A 83 8.23 -3.21 -7.67
CA ILE A 83 7.60 -3.79 -8.86
C ILE A 83 7.83 -5.30 -8.92
N SER A 84 9.07 -5.74 -8.66
CA SER A 84 9.40 -7.16 -8.66
C SER A 84 8.58 -7.93 -7.63
N LEU A 85 8.46 -7.39 -6.41
CA LEU A 85 7.64 -8.01 -5.36
C LEU A 85 6.17 -8.05 -5.76
N ALA A 86 5.64 -6.96 -6.30
CA ALA A 86 4.26 -6.88 -6.74
C ALA A 86 3.95 -7.96 -7.78
N LYS A 87 4.83 -8.15 -8.75
CA LYS A 87 4.67 -9.19 -9.77
C LYS A 87 4.74 -10.58 -9.19
N THR A 88 5.65 -10.82 -8.27
CA THR A 88 5.77 -12.12 -7.58
C THR A 88 4.47 -12.46 -6.85
N LEU A 89 3.80 -11.48 -6.29
CA LEU A 89 2.54 -11.67 -5.55
C LEU A 89 1.30 -11.56 -6.44
N HIS A 90 1.48 -11.40 -7.74
CA HIS A 90 0.38 -11.26 -8.72
C HIS A 90 -0.50 -10.02 -8.47
N ALA A 91 0.09 -8.93 -7.97
CA ALA A 91 -0.62 -7.68 -7.79
C ALA A 91 -0.94 -7.02 -9.13
N HIS A 92 -2.03 -6.26 -9.17
CA HIS A 92 -2.40 -5.50 -10.36
C HIS A 92 -2.10 -4.00 -10.23
N THR A 93 -1.83 -3.51 -9.03
CA THR A 93 -1.66 -2.08 -8.78
C THR A 93 -0.58 -1.82 -7.74
N ILE A 94 0.22 -0.78 -7.98
CA ILE A 94 1.11 -0.19 -6.98
C ILE A 94 0.58 1.19 -6.64
N TRP A 95 0.45 1.48 -5.34
CA TRP A 95 -0.03 2.75 -4.82
C TRP A 95 1.08 3.38 -3.99
N ILE A 96 1.56 4.55 -4.40
CA ILE A 96 2.58 5.32 -3.69
C ILE A 96 2.05 6.74 -3.54
N GLN A 97 1.84 7.19 -2.31
CA GLN A 97 1.29 8.51 -2.08
C GLN A 97 2.21 9.61 -2.62
N SER A 98 1.61 10.67 -3.14
CA SER A 98 2.32 11.80 -3.69
C SER A 98 1.85 13.10 -3.04
N GLY A 99 2.57 14.18 -3.31
CA GLY A 99 2.24 15.50 -2.80
C GLY A 99 2.76 15.73 -1.40
N VAL A 100 2.05 16.56 -0.65
CA VAL A 100 2.39 16.89 0.74
C VAL A 100 1.89 15.77 1.64
N SER A 101 2.69 15.39 2.63
CA SER A 101 2.30 14.35 3.59
C SER A 101 1.07 14.77 4.40
N ILE A 102 0.45 13.83 5.11
CA ILE A 102 -0.74 14.10 5.92
C ILE A 102 -0.49 15.13 7.03
N SER A 103 0.78 15.35 7.42
CA SER A 103 1.14 16.39 8.39
C SER A 103 1.27 17.77 7.75
N GLY A 104 1.17 17.88 6.43
CA GLY A 104 1.33 19.13 5.70
C GLY A 104 2.77 19.50 5.39
N GLU A 105 3.70 18.61 5.68
CA GLU A 105 5.14 18.83 5.46
C GLU A 105 5.68 17.87 4.41
N ASP A 106 6.78 18.25 3.77
CA ASP A 106 7.47 17.36 2.84
C ASP A 106 8.05 16.17 3.61
N ASP A 107 8.00 15.00 3.02
CA ASP A 107 8.57 13.80 3.63
C ASP A 107 10.10 13.80 3.46
N PRO A 108 10.86 13.96 4.55
CA PRO A 108 12.32 14.01 4.46
C PRO A 108 12.96 12.69 4.01
N LYS A 109 12.23 11.58 4.13
CA LYS A 109 12.73 10.26 3.70
C LYS A 109 12.50 9.99 2.22
N GLY A 110 11.77 10.84 1.53
CA GLY A 110 11.48 10.67 0.12
C GLY A 110 10.55 9.51 -0.21
N CYS A 111 9.77 9.05 0.77
CA CYS A 111 8.83 7.95 0.58
C CYS A 111 7.49 8.40 -0.01
N TRP A 112 7.18 9.70 0.10
CA TRP A 112 6.12 10.34 -0.65
C TRP A 112 6.70 10.83 -1.96
N LEU A 113 6.01 10.61 -3.06
CA LEU A 113 6.50 11.07 -4.36
C LEU A 113 6.43 12.58 -4.45
N ALA A 114 7.56 13.21 -4.76
CA ALA A 114 7.58 14.62 -5.11
C ALA A 114 6.97 14.81 -6.50
N GLU A 115 6.58 16.04 -6.83
CA GLU A 115 5.94 16.34 -8.11
C GLU A 115 6.78 15.91 -9.30
N ASP A 116 8.09 16.11 -9.24
CA ASP A 116 9.02 15.75 -10.32
C ASP A 116 9.28 14.23 -10.41
N GLN A 117 8.97 13.47 -9.34
CA GLN A 117 9.13 12.02 -9.32
C GLN A 117 7.87 11.28 -9.80
N LEU A 118 6.73 11.94 -9.77
CA LEU A 118 5.43 11.31 -10.05
C LEU A 118 5.33 10.74 -11.46
N GLY A 119 5.71 11.52 -12.46
CA GLY A 119 5.68 11.09 -13.86
C GLY A 119 6.58 9.89 -14.14
N PRO A 120 7.87 9.96 -13.77
CA PRO A 120 8.78 8.83 -13.97
C PRO A 120 8.34 7.56 -13.22
N ALA A 121 7.83 7.69 -11.99
CA ALA A 121 7.35 6.53 -11.23
C ALA A 121 6.13 5.90 -11.90
N ARG A 122 5.17 6.71 -12.31
CA ARG A 122 3.98 6.24 -13.02
C ARG A 122 4.38 5.50 -14.30
N SER A 123 5.27 6.09 -15.10
CA SER A 123 5.72 5.49 -16.34
C SER A 123 6.37 4.13 -16.11
N MET A 124 7.22 4.01 -15.09
CA MET A 124 7.88 2.76 -14.76
C MET A 124 6.88 1.67 -14.38
N VAL A 125 5.90 2.01 -13.55
CA VAL A 125 4.89 1.04 -13.11
C VAL A 125 4.00 0.61 -14.27
N LEU A 126 3.50 1.57 -15.06
CA LEU A 126 2.64 1.26 -16.20
C LEU A 126 3.37 0.44 -17.26
N THR A 127 4.62 0.75 -17.52
CA THR A 127 5.45 -0.01 -18.46
C THR A 127 5.64 -1.46 -18.00
N SER A 128 5.62 -1.69 -16.69
CA SER A 128 5.70 -3.05 -16.11
C SER A 128 4.40 -3.85 -16.26
N GLY A 129 3.33 -3.24 -16.74
CA GLY A 129 2.02 -3.89 -16.87
C GLY A 129 1.14 -3.78 -15.64
N LEU A 130 1.48 -2.90 -14.70
CA LEU A 130 0.71 -2.69 -13.48
C LEU A 130 0.03 -1.33 -13.53
N ASP A 131 -1.09 -1.19 -12.83
CA ASP A 131 -1.74 0.09 -12.63
C ASP A 131 -1.00 0.88 -11.54
N PHE A 132 -1.11 2.21 -11.59
CA PHE A 132 -0.45 3.11 -10.66
C PHE A 132 -1.42 4.11 -10.06
N LEU A 133 -1.37 4.26 -8.74
CA LEU A 133 -2.10 5.30 -8.02
C LEU A 133 -1.16 6.05 -7.10
N SER A 134 -1.38 7.36 -6.96
CA SER A 134 -0.61 8.20 -6.05
C SER A 134 -1.50 9.03 -5.13
N GLU A 135 -2.79 9.02 -5.38
CA GLU A 135 -3.81 9.73 -4.61
C GLU A 135 -5.17 9.09 -4.86
N PRO A 136 -6.21 9.35 -4.05
CA PRO A 136 -6.14 10.11 -2.82
C PRO A 136 -5.44 9.32 -1.70
N TYR A 137 -5.52 9.80 -0.46
CA TYR A 137 -4.94 9.06 0.66
C TYR A 137 -5.69 7.74 0.85
N ILE A 138 -4.98 6.63 0.84
CA ILE A 138 -5.60 5.29 0.81
C ILE A 138 -6.51 5.04 2.01
N ALA A 139 -6.13 5.53 3.20
CA ALA A 139 -6.95 5.36 4.39
C ALA A 139 -8.31 6.04 4.26
N ASP A 140 -8.38 7.19 3.59
CA ASP A 140 -9.64 7.89 3.35
C ASP A 140 -10.53 7.09 2.41
N VAL A 141 -9.95 6.50 1.36
CA VAL A 141 -10.70 5.64 0.43
C VAL A 141 -11.25 4.41 1.15
N ALA A 142 -10.43 3.78 1.99
CA ALA A 142 -10.86 2.62 2.79
C ALA A 142 -12.03 2.96 3.70
N ARG A 143 -11.99 4.13 4.34
CA ARG A 143 -13.09 4.60 5.22
C ARG A 143 -14.36 4.86 4.44
N GLU A 144 -14.27 5.39 3.23
CA GLU A 144 -15.43 5.57 2.36
C GLU A 144 -16.07 4.25 2.00
N LEU A 145 -15.26 3.25 1.63
CA LEU A 145 -15.74 1.92 1.30
C LEU A 145 -16.38 1.22 2.50
N GLN A 146 -15.82 1.40 3.68
CA GLN A 146 -16.38 0.87 4.91
C GLN A 146 -17.78 1.45 5.19
N ARG A 147 -17.94 2.76 5.00
CA ARG A 147 -19.22 3.43 5.21
C ARG A 147 -20.29 3.04 4.19
N ALA A 148 -19.86 2.69 2.97
CA ALA A 148 -20.78 2.29 1.91
C ALA A 148 -21.23 0.83 2.01
N ALA A 149 -20.55 0.03 2.81
CA ALA A 149 -20.81 -1.42 2.94
C ALA A 149 -22.03 -1.73 3.82
#